data_e072259815c0afa223d3189f24952c84
#
_entry.id   e072259815c0afa223d3189f24952c84
#
_cell.length_a   1.000
_cell.length_b   1.000
_cell.length_c   1.000
_cell.angle_alpha   90.00
_cell.angle_beta   90.00
_cell.angle_gamma   90.00
#
_symmetry.space_group_name_H-M   'P 1'
#
loop_
_entity.id
_entity.type
_entity.pdbx_description
1 polymer ?
#
loop_
_entity_poly.entity_id
_entity_poly.type
_entity_poly.pdbx_seq_one_letter_code
_entity_poly.pdbx_strand_id
1 'polypeptide(L)'
;MSPASTNIFTLTHNSKLPDLLETNEKWNAKTTEEHPTLFRDFNANGQAPHTLFIGCSDSRYNENCLGVIPGEIFTWKTIANIVSEKDLTCRATLEFAINVLKVNKVVLCGHTDCGGINTCLTHKRSALNNGECNHLYQYLQDLDDLYHENKSEVMAATKDTKLQSRMLSRLNVQKQVTKLLAIDTVKNALSRGEIEVYGLLYDVGTGLVEQISETTA
;
A
#
# COMPACT_ATOMS: atom_id res chain seq x y z
N MET A 1 31.36 22.85 -2.21
CA MET A 1 30.48 22.84 -1.02
C MET A 1 29.20 22.13 -1.43
N SER A 2 28.98 20.89 -1.00
CA SER A 2 27.67 20.25 -1.13
C SER A 2 26.64 21.07 -0.38
N PRO A 3 25.44 21.34 -0.94
CA PRO A 3 24.39 21.99 -0.18
C PRO A 3 24.06 21.12 1.02
N ALA A 4 24.05 21.69 2.20
CA ALA A 4 23.58 21.04 3.41
C ALA A 4 22.17 20.48 3.11
N SER A 5 22.02 19.17 3.20
CA SER A 5 20.72 18.50 3.10
C SER A 5 19.87 19.02 4.27
N THR A 6 19.02 20.01 4.00
CA THR A 6 17.99 20.42 4.95
C THR A 6 17.03 19.24 5.12
N ASN A 7 17.06 18.63 6.31
CA ASN A 7 16.11 17.57 6.65
C ASN A 7 14.69 18.17 6.61
N ILE A 8 13.86 17.73 5.67
CA ILE A 8 12.48 18.16 5.51
C ILE A 8 11.52 17.41 6.44
N PHE A 9 11.98 16.38 7.13
CA PHE A 9 11.16 15.58 8.04
C PHE A 9 11.09 16.24 9.42
N THR A 10 9.88 16.29 9.98
CA THR A 10 9.60 16.89 11.28
C THR A 10 10.20 16.09 12.43
N LEU A 11 10.16 14.76 12.33
CA LEU A 11 10.66 13.84 13.35
C LEU A 11 11.95 13.15 12.88
N THR A 12 12.79 12.77 13.85
CA THR A 12 14.06 12.07 13.63
C THR A 12 14.14 10.83 14.52
N HIS A 13 15.20 10.02 14.37
CA HIS A 13 15.48 8.88 15.26
C HIS A 13 15.66 9.28 16.74
N ASN A 14 16.00 10.55 17.00
CA ASN A 14 16.19 11.06 18.37
C ASN A 14 14.91 11.65 18.98
N SER A 15 13.84 11.79 18.18
CA SER A 15 12.55 12.31 18.63
C SER A 15 11.92 11.36 19.65
N LYS A 16 11.33 11.93 20.69
CA LYS A 16 10.70 11.22 21.81
C LYS A 16 9.18 11.42 21.78
N LEU A 17 8.48 10.77 22.70
CA LEU A 17 7.03 10.89 22.79
C LEU A 17 6.51 12.33 22.87
N PRO A 18 7.10 13.26 23.66
CA PRO A 18 6.67 14.65 23.65
C PRO A 18 6.73 15.31 22.26
N ASP A 19 7.78 15.01 21.47
CA ASP A 19 7.93 15.56 20.12
C ASP A 19 6.82 15.05 19.18
N LEU A 20 6.43 13.75 19.32
CA LEU A 20 5.32 13.18 18.54
C LEU A 20 3.99 13.86 18.89
N LEU A 21 3.74 14.09 20.19
CA LEU A 21 2.50 14.74 20.65
C LEU A 21 2.43 16.19 20.17
N GLU A 22 3.52 16.96 20.29
CA GLU A 22 3.59 18.33 19.75
C GLU A 22 3.36 18.37 18.22
N THR A 23 3.91 17.39 17.50
CA THR A 23 3.69 17.27 16.05
C THR A 23 2.22 16.97 15.75
N ASN A 24 1.57 16.12 16.55
CA ASN A 24 0.14 15.84 16.42
C ASN A 24 -0.71 17.09 16.68
N GLU A 25 -0.40 17.89 17.69
CA GLU A 25 -1.11 19.14 17.98
C GLU A 25 -1.02 20.11 16.80
N LYS A 26 0.17 20.27 16.19
CA LYS A 26 0.38 21.12 15.01
C LYS A 26 -0.40 20.60 13.80
N TRP A 27 -0.39 19.28 13.57
CA TRP A 27 -1.17 18.65 12.52
C TRP A 27 -2.68 18.85 12.72
N ASN A 28 -3.16 18.65 13.95
CA ASN A 28 -4.57 18.86 14.29
C ASN A 28 -5.00 20.32 14.06
N ALA A 29 -4.21 21.29 14.52
CA ALA A 29 -4.50 22.71 14.33
C ALA A 29 -4.61 23.06 12.84
N LYS A 30 -3.64 22.64 12.04
CA LYS A 30 -3.64 22.85 10.58
C LYS A 30 -4.85 22.17 9.92
N THR A 31 -5.11 20.91 10.23
CA THR A 31 -6.24 20.15 9.65
C THR A 31 -7.59 20.78 10.04
N THR A 32 -7.71 21.31 11.27
CA THR A 32 -8.92 22.00 11.72
C THR A 32 -9.10 23.35 11.03
N GLU A 33 -8.02 24.07 10.74
CA GLU A 33 -8.06 25.31 9.96
C GLU A 33 -8.54 25.06 8.53
N GLU A 34 -8.00 24.02 7.87
CA GLU A 34 -8.36 23.64 6.50
C GLU A 34 -9.76 23.01 6.42
N HIS A 35 -10.18 22.25 7.44
CA HIS A 35 -11.43 21.51 7.51
C HIS A 35 -12.12 21.66 8.87
N PRO A 36 -12.77 22.82 9.18
CA PRO A 36 -13.24 23.14 10.53
C PRO A 36 -14.26 22.19 11.14
N THR A 37 -14.98 21.44 10.31
CA THR A 37 -16.05 20.53 10.74
C THR A 37 -15.61 19.07 10.77
N LEU A 38 -14.44 18.73 10.22
CA LEU A 38 -14.01 17.37 9.99
C LEU A 38 -14.07 16.48 11.24
N PHE A 39 -13.40 16.89 12.31
CA PHE A 39 -13.32 16.06 13.51
C PHE A 39 -14.63 16.06 14.30
N ARG A 40 -15.21 17.25 14.52
CA ARG A 40 -16.37 17.42 15.37
C ARG A 40 -17.65 16.87 14.75
N ASP A 41 -17.91 17.16 13.47
CA ASP A 41 -19.21 16.94 12.84
C ASP A 41 -19.22 15.68 11.97
N PHE A 42 -18.06 15.21 11.50
CA PHE A 42 -17.95 13.99 10.72
C PHE A 42 -17.29 12.85 11.49
N ASN A 43 -16.00 12.93 11.80
CA ASN A 43 -15.25 11.80 12.35
C ASN A 43 -15.72 11.37 13.76
N ALA A 44 -16.18 12.30 14.60
CA ALA A 44 -16.73 11.97 15.92
C ALA A 44 -18.05 11.19 15.88
N ASN A 45 -18.76 11.20 14.75
CA ASN A 45 -20.04 10.53 14.58
C ASN A 45 -19.93 9.13 13.92
N GLY A 46 -18.73 8.58 13.82
CA GLY A 46 -18.45 7.28 13.22
C GLY A 46 -17.69 7.38 11.91
N GLN A 47 -17.53 6.25 11.21
CA GLN A 47 -16.85 6.20 9.92
C GLN A 47 -17.79 5.73 8.82
N ALA A 48 -17.66 6.31 7.64
CA ALA A 48 -18.38 5.92 6.44
C ALA A 48 -17.43 6.00 5.22
N PRO A 49 -16.35 5.21 5.18
CA PRO A 49 -15.40 5.25 4.09
C PRO A 49 -16.04 4.75 2.79
N HIS A 50 -15.71 5.38 1.66
CA HIS A 50 -16.17 4.92 0.35
C HIS A 50 -15.21 3.90 -0.29
N THR A 51 -13.97 3.77 0.22
CA THR A 51 -12.92 2.97 -0.41
C THR A 51 -12.14 2.18 0.64
N LEU A 52 -11.82 0.91 0.32
CA LEU A 52 -10.77 0.15 0.97
C LEU A 52 -9.46 0.36 0.19
N PHE A 53 -8.43 0.88 0.84
CA PHE A 53 -7.07 0.99 0.30
C PHE A 53 -6.20 -0.14 0.85
N ILE A 54 -5.60 -0.94 -0.05
CA ILE A 54 -4.65 -2.00 0.26
C ILE A 54 -3.29 -1.58 -0.27
N GLY A 55 -2.33 -1.30 0.61
CA GLY A 55 -1.03 -0.76 0.23
C GLY A 55 0.16 -1.46 0.86
N CYS A 56 1.37 -1.04 0.46
CA CYS A 56 2.60 -1.43 1.15
C CYS A 56 2.79 -0.63 2.43
N SER A 57 3.45 -1.24 3.43
CA SER A 57 3.85 -0.56 4.67
C SER A 57 5.02 0.42 4.50
N ASP A 58 5.50 0.65 3.28
CA ASP A 58 6.55 1.63 2.97
C ASP A 58 6.17 3.01 3.51
N SER A 59 7.13 3.68 4.16
CA SER A 59 6.90 4.96 4.84
C SER A 59 6.74 6.15 3.90
N ARG A 60 7.10 6.00 2.61
CA ARG A 60 7.10 7.09 1.62
C ARG A 60 5.72 7.36 1.01
N TYR A 61 4.72 6.50 1.29
CA TYR A 61 3.35 6.70 0.81
C TYR A 61 2.30 6.03 1.72
N ASN A 62 1.08 6.51 1.60
CA ASN A 62 -0.12 5.95 2.20
C ASN A 62 -1.34 6.35 1.35
N GLU A 63 -2.56 6.12 1.83
CA GLU A 63 -3.81 6.51 1.17
C GLU A 63 -3.90 8.00 0.82
N ASN A 64 -3.19 8.88 1.56
CA ASN A 64 -3.16 10.32 1.28
C ASN A 64 -2.56 10.65 -0.10
N CYS A 65 -1.86 9.69 -0.74
CA CYS A 65 -1.41 9.85 -2.13
C CYS A 65 -2.57 10.04 -3.13
N LEU A 66 -3.80 9.71 -2.72
CA LEU A 66 -5.03 9.93 -3.48
C LEU A 66 -5.68 11.30 -3.18
N GLY A 67 -5.06 12.14 -2.35
CA GLY A 67 -5.57 13.47 -2.02
C GLY A 67 -6.73 13.48 -1.02
N VAL A 68 -6.86 12.44 -0.21
CA VAL A 68 -7.98 12.24 0.74
C VAL A 68 -7.63 12.74 2.15
N ILE A 69 -8.67 13.02 2.93
CA ILE A 69 -8.58 13.44 4.33
C ILE A 69 -9.04 12.29 5.27
N PRO A 70 -8.73 12.38 6.59
CA PRO A 70 -9.13 11.35 7.55
C PRO A 70 -10.64 11.08 7.56
N GLY A 71 -11.03 9.82 7.41
CA GLY A 71 -12.44 9.37 7.40
C GLY A 71 -12.94 8.88 6.05
N GLU A 72 -12.29 9.22 4.94
CA GLU A 72 -12.75 8.86 3.59
C GLU A 72 -12.36 7.43 3.18
N ILE A 73 -11.23 6.92 3.67
CA ILE A 73 -10.67 5.63 3.26
C ILE A 73 -10.44 4.72 4.47
N PHE A 74 -10.86 3.46 4.32
CA PHE A 74 -10.48 2.38 5.22
C PHE A 74 -9.18 1.74 4.69
N THR A 75 -8.13 1.68 5.53
CA THR A 75 -6.78 1.33 5.06
C THR A 75 -6.29 0.03 5.67
N TRP A 76 -5.71 -0.84 4.83
CA TRP A 76 -4.94 -2.01 5.22
C TRP A 76 -3.59 -2.01 4.51
N LYS A 77 -2.51 -2.16 5.28
CA LYS A 77 -1.14 -2.15 4.75
C LYS A 77 -0.40 -3.43 5.11
N THR A 78 0.34 -3.97 4.14
CA THR A 78 1.18 -5.16 4.29
C THR A 78 2.56 -4.91 3.70
N ILE A 79 3.53 -5.80 3.93
CA ILE A 79 4.81 -5.73 3.20
C ILE A 79 4.54 -6.00 1.72
N ALA A 80 4.97 -5.07 0.86
CA ALA A 80 4.83 -5.15 -0.61
C ALA A 80 3.39 -5.37 -1.10
N ASN A 81 2.39 -4.87 -0.38
CA ASN A 81 0.95 -4.99 -0.72
C ASN A 81 0.50 -6.44 -1.02
N ILE A 82 1.15 -7.45 -0.41
CA ILE A 82 0.82 -8.85 -0.62
C ILE A 82 -0.54 -9.18 0.00
N VAL A 83 -1.40 -9.83 -0.80
CA VAL A 83 -2.71 -10.35 -0.42
C VAL A 83 -2.63 -11.86 -0.27
N SER A 84 -3.20 -12.40 0.79
CA SER A 84 -3.27 -13.83 1.04
C SER A 84 -4.62 -14.24 1.63
N GLU A 85 -5.33 -15.12 0.96
CA GLU A 85 -6.57 -15.71 1.47
C GLU A 85 -6.35 -16.53 2.74
N LYS A 86 -5.13 -17.03 2.96
CA LYS A 86 -4.78 -17.80 4.18
C LYS A 86 -4.58 -16.90 5.41
N ASP A 87 -4.42 -15.59 5.20
CA ASP A 87 -4.27 -14.62 6.28
C ASP A 87 -5.64 -14.21 6.82
N LEU A 88 -5.89 -14.50 8.09
CA LEU A 88 -7.12 -14.12 8.78
C LEU A 88 -7.33 -12.60 8.79
N THR A 89 -6.24 -11.81 8.91
CA THR A 89 -6.32 -10.35 8.89
C THR A 89 -6.80 -9.85 7.53
N CYS A 90 -6.30 -10.43 6.45
CA CYS A 90 -6.75 -10.13 5.09
C CYS A 90 -8.27 -10.35 4.96
N ARG A 91 -8.74 -11.55 5.31
CA ARG A 91 -10.16 -11.92 5.20
C ARG A 91 -11.05 -11.03 6.06
N ALA A 92 -10.69 -10.84 7.34
CA ALA A 92 -11.47 -10.02 8.27
C ALA A 92 -11.55 -8.56 7.81
N THR A 93 -10.45 -8.00 7.28
CA THR A 93 -10.42 -6.64 6.74
C THR A 93 -11.35 -6.49 5.53
N LEU A 94 -11.31 -7.44 4.59
CA LEU A 94 -12.18 -7.45 3.41
C LEU A 94 -13.66 -7.59 3.81
N GLU A 95 -13.98 -8.50 4.72
CA GLU A 95 -15.34 -8.69 5.22
C GLU A 95 -15.86 -7.43 5.92
N PHE A 96 -15.04 -6.82 6.77
CA PHE A 96 -15.43 -5.60 7.47
C PHE A 96 -15.65 -4.42 6.52
N ALA A 97 -14.72 -4.20 5.59
CA ALA A 97 -14.83 -3.10 4.63
C ALA A 97 -16.04 -3.26 3.69
N ILE A 98 -16.22 -4.46 3.11
CA ILE A 98 -17.23 -4.69 2.07
C ILE A 98 -18.61 -4.97 2.70
N ASN A 99 -18.67 -5.86 3.70
CA ASN A 99 -19.97 -6.32 4.23
C ASN A 99 -20.53 -5.43 5.34
N VAL A 100 -19.66 -4.78 6.14
CA VAL A 100 -20.06 -3.94 7.28
C VAL A 100 -20.04 -2.46 6.91
N LEU A 101 -18.91 -1.94 6.45
CA LEU A 101 -18.74 -0.53 6.10
C LEU A 101 -19.34 -0.16 4.73
N LYS A 102 -19.62 -1.16 3.88
CA LYS A 102 -20.22 -0.97 2.55
C LYS A 102 -19.40 -0.06 1.63
N VAL A 103 -18.07 -0.21 1.66
CA VAL A 103 -17.23 0.45 0.66
C VAL A 103 -17.64 0.00 -0.75
N ASN A 104 -17.61 0.90 -1.72
CA ASN A 104 -17.93 0.60 -3.11
C ASN A 104 -16.70 0.54 -4.02
N LYS A 105 -15.51 0.79 -3.48
CA LYS A 105 -14.23 0.67 -4.18
C LYS A 105 -13.21 -0.09 -3.36
N VAL A 106 -12.46 -0.96 -4.03
CA VAL A 106 -11.29 -1.62 -3.46
C VAL A 106 -10.08 -1.25 -4.32
N VAL A 107 -9.14 -0.52 -3.74
CA VAL A 107 -7.92 -0.06 -4.40
C VAL A 107 -6.74 -0.85 -3.86
N LEU A 108 -6.09 -1.63 -4.71
CA LEU A 108 -4.80 -2.24 -4.41
C LEU A 108 -3.70 -1.38 -5.04
N CYS A 109 -2.92 -0.70 -4.19
CA CYS A 109 -1.88 0.23 -4.62
C CYS A 109 -0.49 -0.29 -4.25
N GLY A 110 0.30 -0.64 -5.27
CA GLY A 110 1.74 -0.85 -5.13
C GLY A 110 2.50 0.47 -5.25
N HIS A 111 3.83 0.39 -5.17
CA HIS A 111 4.67 1.58 -5.37
C HIS A 111 6.00 1.22 -6.04
N THR A 112 6.60 2.18 -6.73
CA THR A 112 7.96 2.02 -7.30
C THR A 112 9.02 1.94 -6.21
N ASP A 113 10.14 1.31 -6.52
CA ASP A 113 11.28 1.15 -5.60
C ASP A 113 10.92 0.46 -4.27
N CYS A 114 10.01 -0.51 -4.30
CA CYS A 114 9.57 -1.27 -3.13
C CYS A 114 10.70 -2.14 -2.57
N GLY A 115 10.94 -2.05 -1.24
CA GLY A 115 12.00 -2.81 -0.58
C GLY A 115 11.82 -4.33 -0.69
N GLY A 116 10.60 -4.85 -0.62
CA GLY A 116 10.31 -6.28 -0.83
C GLY A 116 10.61 -6.73 -2.25
N ILE A 117 10.18 -5.94 -3.24
CA ILE A 117 10.48 -6.16 -4.67
C ILE A 117 11.98 -6.16 -4.92
N ASN A 118 12.70 -5.14 -4.42
CA ASN A 118 14.14 -5.00 -4.60
C ASN A 118 14.92 -6.14 -3.94
N THR A 119 14.45 -6.65 -2.81
CA THR A 119 15.06 -7.79 -2.11
C THR A 119 15.03 -9.06 -2.99
N CYS A 120 13.95 -9.35 -3.68
CA CYS A 120 13.84 -10.48 -4.58
C CYS A 120 14.62 -10.23 -5.90
N LEU A 121 14.42 -9.07 -6.52
CA LEU A 121 15.11 -8.68 -7.77
C LEU A 121 16.63 -8.76 -7.67
N THR A 122 17.21 -8.35 -6.54
CA THR A 122 18.67 -8.33 -6.29
C THR A 122 19.19 -9.59 -5.61
N HIS A 123 18.40 -10.67 -5.54
CA HIS A 123 18.76 -11.96 -4.92
C HIS A 123 19.16 -11.87 -3.43
N LYS A 124 18.74 -10.83 -2.73
CA LYS A 124 19.05 -10.64 -1.29
C LYS A 124 18.12 -11.41 -0.36
N ARG A 125 17.04 -12.01 -0.89
CA ARG A 125 16.07 -12.76 -0.08
C ARG A 125 16.73 -13.92 0.66
N SER A 126 17.67 -14.64 0.05
CA SER A 126 18.37 -15.76 0.70
C SER A 126 19.10 -15.36 1.99
N ALA A 127 19.60 -14.13 2.08
CA ALA A 127 20.24 -13.61 3.29
C ALA A 127 19.27 -13.40 4.46
N LEU A 128 17.96 -13.36 4.22
CA LEU A 128 16.92 -13.26 5.25
C LEU A 128 16.60 -14.62 5.91
N ASN A 129 17.09 -15.73 5.34
CA ASN A 129 16.91 -17.06 5.93
C ASN A 129 17.83 -17.25 7.16
N ASN A 130 17.53 -16.54 8.22
CA ASN A 130 18.26 -16.52 9.48
C ASN A 130 17.28 -16.38 10.66
N GLY A 131 17.78 -16.49 11.91
CA GLY A 131 16.94 -16.46 13.11
C GLY A 131 16.17 -15.14 13.32
N GLU A 132 16.64 -14.03 12.78
CA GLU A 132 16.04 -12.70 12.98
C GLU A 132 15.00 -12.35 11.91
N CYS A 133 15.15 -12.85 10.67
CA CYS A 133 14.35 -12.45 9.52
C CYS A 133 13.59 -13.61 8.85
N ASN A 134 13.53 -14.77 9.47
CA ASN A 134 12.93 -15.97 8.86
C ASN A 134 11.45 -15.79 8.44
N HIS A 135 10.65 -15.07 9.22
CA HIS A 135 9.26 -14.79 8.84
C HIS A 135 9.19 -13.90 7.59
N LEU A 136 10.06 -12.89 7.49
CA LEU A 136 10.15 -12.04 6.29
C LEU A 136 10.63 -12.85 5.07
N TYR A 137 11.61 -13.75 5.28
CA TYR A 137 12.06 -14.67 4.23
C TYR A 137 10.90 -15.51 3.68
N GLN A 138 10.07 -16.09 4.55
CA GLN A 138 8.91 -16.88 4.15
C GLN A 138 7.84 -15.99 3.47
N TYR A 139 7.57 -14.81 4.05
CA TYR A 139 6.56 -13.88 3.56
C TYR A 139 6.84 -13.40 2.13
N LEU A 140 8.10 -13.18 1.78
CA LEU A 140 8.52 -12.73 0.45
C LEU A 140 8.58 -13.86 -0.60
N GLN A 141 8.21 -15.11 -0.27
CA GLN A 141 8.24 -16.21 -1.23
C GLN A 141 7.40 -15.91 -2.48
N ASP A 142 6.22 -15.34 -2.30
CA ASP A 142 5.31 -14.97 -3.39
C ASP A 142 5.91 -13.99 -4.41
N LEU A 143 6.73 -13.06 -3.93
CA LEU A 143 7.46 -12.11 -4.80
C LEU A 143 8.67 -12.75 -5.48
N ASP A 144 9.34 -13.66 -4.79
CA ASP A 144 10.46 -14.40 -5.34
C ASP A 144 10.01 -15.30 -6.49
N ASP A 145 8.89 -16.00 -6.30
CA ASP A 145 8.24 -16.80 -7.33
C ASP A 145 7.84 -15.93 -8.53
N LEU A 146 7.19 -14.78 -8.29
CA LEU A 146 6.83 -13.81 -9.32
C LEU A 146 8.06 -13.34 -10.12
N TYR A 147 9.16 -13.02 -9.44
CA TYR A 147 10.40 -12.64 -10.11
C TYR A 147 10.94 -13.77 -10.98
N HIS A 148 11.00 -15.00 -10.46
CA HIS A 148 11.52 -16.14 -11.22
C HIS A 148 10.67 -16.47 -12.43
N GLU A 149 9.33 -16.38 -12.32
CA GLU A 149 8.38 -16.57 -13.43
C GLU A 149 8.59 -15.54 -14.56
N ASN A 150 8.94 -14.29 -14.21
CA ASN A 150 9.05 -13.18 -15.17
C ASN A 150 10.49 -12.72 -15.43
N LYS A 151 11.50 -13.42 -14.90
CA LYS A 151 12.92 -13.01 -14.94
C LYS A 151 13.41 -12.69 -16.35
N SER A 152 13.09 -13.53 -17.34
CA SER A 152 13.54 -13.35 -18.71
C SER A 152 13.00 -12.05 -19.30
N GLU A 153 11.74 -11.72 -19.08
CA GLU A 153 11.11 -10.50 -19.57
C GLU A 153 11.68 -9.25 -18.88
N VAL A 154 11.76 -9.26 -17.54
CA VAL A 154 12.27 -8.15 -16.74
C VAL A 154 13.73 -7.85 -17.09
N MET A 155 14.57 -8.88 -17.25
CA MET A 155 16.01 -8.72 -17.57
C MET A 155 16.27 -8.34 -19.02
N ALA A 156 15.39 -8.76 -19.95
CA ALA A 156 15.53 -8.43 -21.37
C ALA A 156 15.09 -6.98 -21.67
N ALA A 157 14.11 -6.45 -20.92
CA ALA A 157 13.53 -5.14 -21.18
C ALA A 157 14.51 -3.99 -20.90
N THR A 158 15.37 -4.13 -19.89
CA THR A 158 16.34 -3.08 -19.51
C THR A 158 17.44 -3.63 -18.62
N LYS A 159 18.60 -2.96 -18.65
CA LYS A 159 19.70 -3.19 -17.68
C LYS A 159 19.62 -2.26 -16.46
N ASP A 160 18.73 -1.28 -16.46
CA ASP A 160 18.52 -0.37 -15.34
C ASP A 160 17.69 -1.07 -14.25
N THR A 161 18.31 -1.30 -13.10
CA THR A 161 17.66 -1.96 -11.95
C THR A 161 16.42 -1.22 -11.45
N LYS A 162 16.36 0.11 -11.56
CA LYS A 162 15.18 0.88 -11.16
C LYS A 162 14.01 0.62 -12.09
N LEU A 163 14.26 0.55 -13.39
CA LEU A 163 13.23 0.19 -14.37
C LEU A 163 12.79 -1.28 -14.21
N GLN A 164 13.71 -2.21 -13.95
CA GLN A 164 13.38 -3.60 -13.61
C GLN A 164 12.49 -3.68 -12.36
N SER A 165 12.84 -2.93 -11.31
CA SER A 165 12.03 -2.83 -10.09
C SER A 165 10.63 -2.28 -10.36
N ARG A 166 10.50 -1.24 -11.20
CA ARG A 166 9.20 -0.70 -11.63
C ARG A 166 8.37 -1.75 -12.37
N MET A 167 8.96 -2.47 -13.32
CA MET A 167 8.28 -3.55 -14.04
C MET A 167 7.78 -4.64 -13.09
N LEU A 168 8.64 -5.12 -12.19
CA LEU A 168 8.27 -6.14 -11.23
C LEU A 168 7.20 -5.65 -10.24
N SER A 169 7.22 -4.36 -9.87
CA SER A 169 6.17 -3.74 -9.05
C SER A 169 4.82 -3.73 -9.77
N ARG A 170 4.77 -3.45 -11.08
CA ARG A 170 3.56 -3.54 -11.91
C ARG A 170 3.01 -4.97 -11.95
N LEU A 171 3.89 -5.95 -12.22
CA LEU A 171 3.52 -7.36 -12.23
C LEU A 171 3.00 -7.82 -10.86
N ASN A 172 3.61 -7.33 -9.78
CA ASN A 172 3.11 -7.60 -8.43
C ASN A 172 1.70 -7.04 -8.21
N VAL A 173 1.42 -5.80 -8.61
CA VAL A 173 0.06 -5.24 -8.52
C VAL A 173 -0.93 -6.13 -9.27
N GLN A 174 -0.63 -6.54 -10.50
CA GLN A 174 -1.50 -7.42 -11.30
C GLN A 174 -1.74 -8.77 -10.62
N LYS A 175 -0.67 -9.40 -10.10
CA LYS A 175 -0.77 -10.68 -9.38
C LYS A 175 -1.63 -10.55 -8.12
N GLN A 176 -1.42 -9.50 -7.33
CA GLN A 176 -2.16 -9.31 -6.09
C GLN A 176 -3.63 -8.93 -6.35
N VAL A 177 -3.94 -8.17 -7.42
CA VAL A 177 -5.33 -7.95 -7.86
C VAL A 177 -5.98 -9.27 -8.28
N THR A 178 -5.30 -10.12 -9.04
CA THR A 178 -5.81 -11.45 -9.42
C THR A 178 -6.14 -12.30 -8.18
N LYS A 179 -5.27 -12.30 -7.17
CA LYS A 179 -5.52 -13.00 -5.91
C LYS A 179 -6.72 -12.40 -5.15
N LEU A 180 -6.82 -11.08 -5.11
CA LEU A 180 -7.91 -10.37 -4.46
C LEU A 180 -9.27 -10.73 -5.08
N LEU A 181 -9.34 -10.76 -6.42
CA LEU A 181 -10.54 -11.13 -7.17
C LEU A 181 -10.98 -12.60 -6.96
N ALA A 182 -10.05 -13.47 -6.55
CA ALA A 182 -10.35 -14.88 -6.26
C ALA A 182 -10.96 -15.08 -4.85
N ILE A 183 -10.82 -14.11 -3.94
CA ILE A 183 -11.38 -14.19 -2.58
C ILE A 183 -12.90 -14.07 -2.64
N ASP A 184 -13.62 -15.02 -2.05
CA ASP A 184 -15.08 -15.12 -2.15
C ASP A 184 -15.81 -13.83 -1.76
N THR A 185 -15.39 -13.13 -0.73
CA THR A 185 -15.99 -11.85 -0.31
C THR A 185 -15.93 -10.82 -1.43
N VAL A 186 -14.78 -10.68 -2.09
CA VAL A 186 -14.58 -9.73 -3.19
C VAL A 186 -15.33 -10.20 -4.44
N LYS A 187 -15.14 -11.46 -4.83
CA LYS A 187 -15.80 -12.08 -5.99
C LYS A 187 -17.31 -11.93 -5.95
N ASN A 188 -17.92 -12.22 -4.79
CA ASN A 188 -19.37 -12.15 -4.62
C ASN A 188 -19.88 -10.70 -4.66
N ALA A 189 -19.19 -9.75 -4.01
CA ALA A 189 -19.57 -8.34 -4.05
C ALA A 189 -19.43 -7.75 -5.47
N LEU A 190 -18.36 -8.10 -6.20
CA LEU A 190 -18.16 -7.71 -7.58
C LEU A 190 -19.27 -8.26 -8.49
N SER A 191 -19.63 -9.55 -8.37
CA SER A 191 -20.70 -10.15 -9.17
C SER A 191 -22.10 -9.56 -8.94
N ARG A 192 -22.30 -8.88 -7.80
CA ARG A 192 -23.54 -8.13 -7.49
C ARG A 192 -23.47 -6.66 -7.90
N GLY A 193 -22.33 -6.22 -8.49
CA GLY A 193 -22.13 -4.80 -8.83
C GLY A 193 -22.02 -3.87 -7.62
N GLU A 194 -21.66 -4.40 -6.45
CA GLU A 194 -21.56 -3.63 -5.20
C GLU A 194 -20.22 -2.92 -5.06
N ILE A 195 -19.18 -3.42 -5.72
CA ILE A 195 -17.84 -2.87 -5.68
C ILE A 195 -17.18 -2.82 -7.06
N GLU A 196 -16.18 -1.95 -7.17
CA GLU A 196 -15.20 -1.90 -8.26
C GLU A 196 -13.82 -2.18 -7.67
N VAL A 197 -12.91 -2.81 -8.43
CA VAL A 197 -11.56 -3.15 -7.99
C VAL A 197 -10.53 -2.50 -8.90
N TYR A 198 -9.61 -1.75 -8.33
CA TYR A 198 -8.56 -1.02 -9.04
C TYR A 198 -7.17 -1.46 -8.60
N GLY A 199 -6.29 -1.71 -9.55
CA GLY A 199 -4.86 -1.87 -9.34
C GLY A 199 -4.13 -0.58 -9.71
N LEU A 200 -3.42 0.01 -8.76
CA LEU A 200 -2.68 1.26 -8.93
C LEU A 200 -1.19 1.08 -8.61
N LEU A 201 -0.35 1.93 -9.19
CA LEU A 201 1.07 2.03 -8.86
C LEU A 201 1.43 3.48 -8.53
N TYR A 202 1.88 3.72 -7.31
CA TYR A 202 2.39 5.02 -6.86
C TYR A 202 3.87 5.16 -7.21
N ASP A 203 4.26 6.26 -7.82
CA ASP A 203 5.66 6.58 -8.10
C ASP A 203 6.24 7.44 -6.98
N VAL A 204 7.16 6.86 -6.17
CA VAL A 204 7.77 7.54 -5.03
C VAL A 204 8.66 8.73 -5.42
N GLY A 205 9.07 8.82 -6.69
CA GLY A 205 9.92 9.92 -7.18
C GLY A 205 9.13 11.12 -7.68
N THR A 206 7.85 10.94 -8.07
CA THR A 206 7.01 12.01 -8.63
C THR A 206 5.79 12.32 -7.78
N GLY A 207 5.38 11.38 -6.89
CA GLY A 207 4.14 11.49 -6.12
C GLY A 207 2.87 11.20 -6.95
N LEU A 208 3.00 10.72 -8.18
CA LEU A 208 1.87 10.41 -9.06
C LEU A 208 1.44 8.95 -8.96
N VAL A 209 0.18 8.70 -9.24
CA VAL A 209 -0.43 7.36 -9.28
C VAL A 209 -0.76 7.00 -10.73
N GLU A 210 -0.41 5.78 -11.13
CA GLU A 210 -0.69 5.18 -12.43
C GLU A 210 -1.73 4.06 -12.28
N GLN A 211 -2.74 4.01 -13.13
CA GLN A 211 -3.68 2.89 -13.18
C GLN A 211 -3.03 1.70 -13.90
N ILE A 212 -3.05 0.54 -13.25
CA ILE A 212 -2.51 -0.72 -13.79
C ILE A 212 -3.63 -1.64 -14.28
N SER A 213 -4.73 -1.70 -13.54
CA SER A 213 -5.89 -2.51 -13.89
C SER A 213 -7.17 -1.94 -13.29
N GLU A 214 -8.30 -2.32 -13.91
CA GLU A 214 -9.64 -2.02 -13.45
C GLU A 214 -10.51 -3.26 -13.67
N THR A 215 -11.40 -3.56 -12.72
CA THR A 215 -12.38 -4.63 -12.84
C THR A 215 -13.72 -4.15 -12.26
N THR A 216 -14.70 -4.09 -13.11
CA THR A 216 -16.11 -3.78 -12.80
C THR A 216 -16.98 -5.01 -13.06
N ALA A 217 -18.23 -5.00 -12.58
CA ALA A 217 -19.19 -6.08 -12.83
C ALA A 217 -19.56 -6.19 -14.31
#